data_7164a6fc7bf605b521d2222130caf14e
#
_entry.id   7164a6fc7bf605b521d2222130caf14e
#
_cell.length_a   1.000
_cell.length_b   1.000
_cell.length_c   1.000
_cell.angle_alpha   90.00
_cell.angle_beta   90.00
_cell.angle_gamma   90.00
#
_symmetry.space_group_name_H-M   'P 1'
#
loop_
_entity.id
_entity.type
_entity.pdbx_description
1 polymer ?
#
loop_
_entity_poly.entity_id
_entity_poly.type
_entity_poly.pdbx_seq_one_letter_code
_entity_poly.pdbx_strand_id
1 'polypeptide(L)'
;MDNLHNDMTIKYTVDLPYPEITPTTDLRTARMLLDDFAGQDSELSGINQYVYQHLVTGEYEELSKVLKGIALVEMKHFEMLGDAIVNLGGDPVFTSSRGRPWTALYLKYIKNPKLIILMNIQGEKTGIKGYRQSIEMTNNTQVKKLLERIILDEELHLQILEKMLAKFEYM
;
A
#
# COMPACT_ATOMS: atom_id res chain seq x y z
N MET A 1 32.00 -6.44 27.47
CA MET A 1 30.86 -5.49 27.66
C MET A 1 30.13 -5.44 26.34
N ASP A 2 29.24 -6.40 26.16
CA ASP A 2 28.49 -6.56 24.91
C ASP A 2 27.35 -5.55 24.88
N ASN A 3 27.48 -4.54 24.03
CA ASN A 3 26.40 -3.66 23.68
C ASN A 3 25.38 -4.47 22.85
N LEU A 4 24.40 -5.06 23.53
CA LEU A 4 23.18 -5.51 22.94
C LEU A 4 22.44 -4.27 22.37
N HIS A 5 22.78 -3.88 21.14
CA HIS A 5 21.93 -3.05 20.32
C HIS A 5 20.68 -3.90 20.07
N ASN A 6 19.67 -3.61 20.84
CA ASN A 6 18.32 -4.14 20.61
C ASN A 6 17.79 -3.48 19.32
N ASP A 7 18.24 -4.00 18.17
CA ASP A 7 17.76 -3.62 16.86
C ASP A 7 16.34 -4.20 16.75
N MET A 8 15.36 -3.50 17.35
CA MET A 8 13.97 -3.80 17.10
C MET A 8 13.68 -3.46 15.65
N THR A 9 13.94 -4.41 14.76
CA THR A 9 13.60 -4.30 13.34
C THR A 9 12.11 -4.01 13.24
N ILE A 10 11.77 -2.83 12.76
CA ILE A 10 10.37 -2.44 12.55
C ILE A 10 9.77 -3.43 11.55
N LYS A 11 8.72 -4.15 11.96
CA LYS A 11 7.93 -4.98 11.05
C LYS A 11 6.92 -4.07 10.36
N TYR A 12 6.81 -4.19 9.05
CA TYR A 12 5.89 -3.43 8.21
C TYR A 12 4.68 -4.26 7.75
N THR A 13 4.66 -5.55 8.11
CA THR A 13 3.54 -6.47 7.84
C THR A 13 3.09 -7.12 9.14
N VAL A 14 1.81 -7.41 9.24
CA VAL A 14 1.24 -8.23 10.32
C VAL A 14 1.67 -9.69 10.14
N ASP A 15 1.98 -10.38 11.25
CA ASP A 15 2.44 -11.78 11.24
C ASP A 15 1.28 -12.76 11.06
N LEU A 16 0.60 -12.63 9.91
CA LEU A 16 -0.49 -13.49 9.47
C LEU A 16 -0.29 -13.87 7.99
N PRO A 17 -0.61 -15.11 7.57
CA PRO A 17 -0.50 -15.49 6.18
C PRO A 17 -1.48 -14.70 5.30
N TYR A 18 -1.08 -14.48 4.05
CA TYR A 18 -2.00 -13.98 3.04
C TYR A 18 -2.80 -15.13 2.43
N PRO A 19 -4.12 -14.95 2.22
CA PRO A 19 -4.92 -15.96 1.57
C PRO A 19 -4.59 -16.05 0.08
N GLU A 20 -4.60 -17.27 -0.45
CA GLU A 20 -4.45 -17.51 -1.87
C GLU A 20 -5.80 -17.41 -2.59
N ILE A 21 -5.78 -16.97 -3.85
CA ILE A 21 -6.94 -16.97 -4.74
C ILE A 21 -6.77 -18.09 -5.75
N THR A 22 -7.67 -19.08 -5.69
CA THR A 22 -7.69 -20.16 -6.65
C THR A 22 -8.25 -19.71 -8.00
N PRO A 23 -7.69 -20.20 -9.13
CA PRO A 23 -8.17 -19.81 -10.45
C PRO A 23 -9.68 -20.06 -10.64
N THR A 24 -10.38 -19.03 -11.08
CA THR A 24 -11.80 -19.06 -11.41
C THR A 24 -12.10 -17.93 -12.40
N THR A 25 -13.30 -17.90 -13.01
CA THR A 25 -13.67 -16.82 -13.91
C THR A 25 -14.61 -15.86 -13.18
N ASP A 26 -14.11 -14.66 -12.86
CA ASP A 26 -14.87 -13.56 -12.29
C ASP A 26 -14.36 -12.22 -12.84
N LEU A 27 -14.61 -11.97 -14.12
CA LEU A 27 -14.12 -10.78 -14.83
C LEU A 27 -14.64 -9.46 -14.24
N ARG A 28 -15.80 -9.49 -13.58
CA ARG A 28 -16.34 -8.31 -12.90
C ARG A 28 -15.46 -7.90 -11.72
N THR A 29 -15.11 -8.87 -10.87
CA THR A 29 -14.24 -8.64 -9.72
C THR A 29 -12.81 -8.34 -10.19
N ALA A 30 -12.27 -9.05 -11.19
CA ALA A 30 -10.97 -8.75 -11.77
C ALA A 30 -10.87 -7.30 -12.26
N ARG A 31 -11.89 -6.82 -12.97
CA ARG A 31 -11.95 -5.43 -13.44
C ARG A 31 -12.05 -4.43 -12.30
N MET A 32 -12.82 -4.73 -11.27
CA MET A 32 -12.94 -3.87 -10.07
C MET A 32 -11.58 -3.70 -9.39
N LEU A 33 -10.81 -4.78 -9.22
CA LEU A 33 -9.48 -4.75 -8.59
C LEU A 33 -8.46 -3.88 -9.34
N LEU A 34 -8.67 -3.54 -10.61
CA LEU A 34 -7.80 -2.60 -11.34
C LEU A 34 -7.76 -1.22 -10.68
N ASP A 35 -8.81 -0.79 -9.98
CA ASP A 35 -8.79 0.49 -9.27
C ASP A 35 -7.85 0.44 -8.05
N ASP A 36 -7.83 -0.67 -7.31
CA ASP A 36 -6.92 -0.90 -6.20
C ASP A 36 -5.49 -1.19 -6.68
N PHE A 37 -5.33 -1.85 -7.83
CA PHE A 37 -4.05 -2.23 -8.44
C PHE A 37 -3.33 -1.03 -9.08
N ALA A 38 -3.99 -0.29 -9.99
CA ALA A 38 -3.39 0.76 -10.81
C ALA A 38 -4.30 1.98 -11.05
N GLY A 39 -5.27 2.25 -10.16
CA GLY A 39 -6.03 3.49 -10.13
C GLY A 39 -5.22 4.67 -9.60
N GLN A 40 -5.88 5.78 -9.31
CA GLN A 40 -5.25 6.98 -8.76
C GLN A 40 -4.72 6.75 -7.34
N ASP A 41 -5.54 6.19 -6.47
CA ASP A 41 -5.21 5.91 -5.06
C ASP A 41 -4.98 4.39 -4.89
N SER A 42 -4.02 3.85 -5.65
CA SER A 42 -3.74 2.41 -5.81
C SER A 42 -2.37 2.04 -5.26
N GLU A 43 -2.10 0.73 -5.19
CA GLU A 43 -0.77 0.20 -4.85
C GLU A 43 0.33 0.75 -5.76
N LEU A 44 0.09 0.81 -7.08
CA LEU A 44 1.08 1.37 -8.02
C LEU A 44 1.42 2.83 -7.70
N SER A 45 0.42 3.62 -7.26
CA SER A 45 0.64 5.00 -6.82
C SER A 45 1.37 5.04 -5.48
N GLY A 46 0.99 4.20 -4.53
CA GLY A 46 1.64 4.06 -3.23
C GLY A 46 3.13 3.74 -3.36
N ILE A 47 3.47 2.68 -4.09
CA ILE A 47 4.87 2.28 -4.36
C ILE A 47 5.69 3.45 -4.87
N ASN A 48 5.23 4.09 -5.95
CA ASN A 48 5.98 5.18 -6.58
C ASN A 48 6.07 6.42 -5.68
N GLN A 49 5.02 6.71 -4.91
CA GLN A 49 5.01 7.81 -3.96
C GLN A 49 6.00 7.58 -2.82
N TYR A 50 5.98 6.39 -2.19
CA TYR A 50 6.90 6.05 -1.11
C TYR A 50 8.36 5.96 -1.58
N VAL A 51 8.61 5.39 -2.76
CA VAL A 51 9.95 5.35 -3.37
C VAL A 51 10.48 6.77 -3.62
N TYR A 52 9.69 7.65 -4.23
CA TYR A 52 10.10 9.06 -4.41
C TYR A 52 10.44 9.72 -3.08
N GLN A 53 9.57 9.59 -2.09
CA GLN A 53 9.74 10.23 -0.79
C GLN A 53 10.96 9.67 -0.04
N HIS A 54 11.20 8.35 -0.08
CA HIS A 54 12.39 7.72 0.45
C HIS A 54 13.67 8.38 -0.12
N LEU A 55 13.70 8.58 -1.44
CA LEU A 55 14.87 9.15 -2.13
C LEU A 55 15.14 10.62 -1.75
N VAL A 56 14.09 11.41 -1.48
CA VAL A 56 14.22 12.84 -1.17
C VAL A 56 14.34 13.16 0.32
N THR A 57 14.20 12.16 1.19
CA THR A 57 14.28 12.32 2.66
C THR A 57 15.55 11.70 3.26
N GLY A 58 16.61 11.51 2.47
CA GLY A 58 17.84 10.85 2.93
C GLY A 58 18.51 11.49 4.15
N GLU A 59 18.34 12.81 4.36
CA GLU A 59 18.81 13.52 5.56
C GLU A 59 18.06 13.11 6.83
N TYR A 60 16.87 12.54 6.71
CA TYR A 60 16.03 12.02 7.80
C TYR A 60 16.06 10.49 7.78
N GLU A 61 17.20 9.90 8.20
CA GLU A 61 17.51 8.48 8.02
C GLU A 61 16.38 7.54 8.48
N GLU A 62 15.80 7.80 9.66
CA GLU A 62 14.72 6.98 10.21
C GLU A 62 13.46 7.06 9.32
N LEU A 63 13.06 8.28 8.90
CA LEU A 63 11.92 8.47 8.00
C LEU A 63 12.17 7.79 6.66
N SER A 64 13.34 7.97 6.08
CA SER A 64 13.73 7.36 4.81
C SER A 64 13.64 5.83 4.88
N LYS A 65 14.10 5.20 5.98
CA LYS A 65 13.98 3.75 6.21
C LYS A 65 12.52 3.30 6.33
N VAL A 66 11.69 4.06 7.05
CA VAL A 66 10.25 3.76 7.19
C VAL A 66 9.56 3.80 5.83
N LEU A 67 9.74 4.87 5.05
CA LEU A 67 9.14 5.01 3.73
C LEU A 67 9.56 3.88 2.77
N LYS A 68 10.85 3.49 2.80
CA LYS A 68 11.33 2.34 2.04
C LYS A 68 10.71 1.02 2.49
N GLY A 69 10.57 0.82 3.81
CA GLY A 69 9.98 -0.39 4.36
C GLY A 69 8.52 -0.56 3.94
N ILE A 70 7.74 0.51 4.01
CA ILE A 70 6.34 0.52 3.53
C ILE A 70 6.32 0.25 2.02
N ALA A 71 7.13 0.94 1.20
CA ALA A 71 7.16 0.74 -0.25
C ALA A 71 7.36 -0.73 -0.67
N LEU A 72 8.14 -1.50 0.10
CA LEU A 72 8.34 -2.94 -0.16
C LEU A 72 7.09 -3.77 0.15
N VAL A 73 6.28 -3.36 1.10
CA VAL A 73 5.00 -4.02 1.40
C VAL A 73 3.96 -3.68 0.34
N GLU A 74 3.85 -2.40 -0.06
CA GLU A 74 3.00 -1.97 -1.18
C GLU A 74 3.30 -2.76 -2.46
N MET A 75 4.61 -3.01 -2.75
CA MET A 75 5.01 -3.86 -3.89
C MET A 75 4.45 -5.28 -3.75
N LYS A 76 4.46 -5.85 -2.56
CA LYS A 76 3.89 -7.17 -2.31
C LYS A 76 2.36 -7.18 -2.47
N HIS A 77 1.67 -6.16 -1.96
CA HIS A 77 0.22 -6.00 -2.16
C HIS A 77 -0.11 -5.87 -3.65
N PHE A 78 0.67 -5.08 -4.38
CA PHE A 78 0.54 -4.92 -5.82
C PHE A 78 0.66 -6.26 -6.57
N GLU A 79 1.70 -7.06 -6.27
CA GLU A 79 1.88 -8.39 -6.85
C GLU A 79 0.68 -9.30 -6.56
N MET A 80 0.20 -9.33 -5.30
CA MET A 80 -0.96 -10.15 -4.90
C MET A 80 -2.26 -9.72 -5.59
N LEU A 81 -2.49 -8.42 -5.77
CA LEU A 81 -3.64 -7.92 -6.53
C LEU A 81 -3.52 -8.29 -8.02
N GLY A 82 -2.32 -8.19 -8.59
CA GLY A 82 -2.04 -8.63 -9.95
C GLY A 82 -2.33 -10.11 -10.15
N ASP A 83 -1.83 -10.98 -9.27
CA ASP A 83 -2.09 -12.42 -9.27
C ASP A 83 -3.59 -12.71 -9.11
N ALA A 84 -4.28 -11.97 -8.23
CA ALA A 84 -5.72 -12.08 -8.06
C ALA A 84 -6.47 -11.78 -9.37
N ILE A 85 -6.10 -10.69 -10.06
CA ILE A 85 -6.70 -10.31 -11.34
C ILE A 85 -6.50 -11.42 -12.38
N VAL A 86 -5.28 -11.98 -12.49
CA VAL A 86 -4.97 -13.08 -13.42
C VAL A 86 -5.77 -14.34 -13.06
N ASN A 87 -5.79 -14.73 -11.79
CA ASN A 87 -6.53 -15.92 -11.32
C ASN A 87 -8.05 -15.81 -11.51
N LEU A 88 -8.58 -14.57 -11.61
CA LEU A 88 -9.97 -14.29 -11.93
C LEU A 88 -10.24 -14.20 -13.45
N GLY A 89 -9.23 -14.46 -14.28
CA GLY A 89 -9.31 -14.44 -15.75
C GLY A 89 -9.20 -13.05 -16.37
N GLY A 90 -8.77 -12.03 -15.59
CA GLY A 90 -8.51 -10.67 -16.06
C GLY A 90 -7.09 -10.46 -16.56
N ASP A 91 -6.79 -9.24 -16.99
CA ASP A 91 -5.46 -8.77 -17.41
C ASP A 91 -5.04 -7.62 -16.48
N PRO A 92 -3.91 -7.72 -15.74
CA PRO A 92 -3.45 -6.71 -14.78
C PRO A 92 -2.79 -5.52 -15.50
N VAL A 93 -3.51 -4.88 -16.39
CA VAL A 93 -3.07 -3.69 -17.11
C VAL A 93 -3.02 -2.48 -16.18
N PHE A 94 -2.06 -1.58 -16.41
CA PHE A 94 -1.88 -0.38 -15.60
C PHE A 94 -2.91 0.71 -15.94
N THR A 95 -4.17 0.36 -15.75
CA THR A 95 -5.32 1.26 -15.94
C THR A 95 -6.29 1.10 -14.77
N SER A 96 -7.13 2.11 -14.55
CA SER A 96 -8.29 1.95 -13.67
C SER A 96 -9.35 1.01 -14.29
N SER A 97 -10.34 0.59 -13.51
CA SER A 97 -11.50 -0.18 -13.96
C SER A 97 -12.28 0.50 -15.11
N ARG A 98 -12.12 1.81 -15.26
CA ARG A 98 -12.72 2.62 -16.34
C ARG A 98 -11.80 2.80 -17.55
N GLY A 99 -10.65 2.11 -17.58
CA GLY A 99 -9.70 2.19 -18.69
C GLY A 99 -8.85 3.47 -18.73
N ARG A 100 -8.75 4.22 -17.63
CA ARG A 100 -7.86 5.38 -17.53
C ARG A 100 -6.44 4.89 -17.23
N PRO A 101 -5.44 5.15 -18.07
CA PRO A 101 -4.06 4.76 -17.83
C PRO A 101 -3.53 5.40 -16.54
N TRP A 102 -2.73 4.64 -15.79
CA TRP A 102 -1.97 5.20 -14.68
C TRP A 102 -0.99 6.27 -15.18
N THR A 103 -0.75 7.28 -14.37
CA THR A 103 0.14 8.38 -14.72
C THR A 103 0.88 8.91 -13.49
N ALA A 104 2.13 9.33 -13.68
CA ALA A 104 2.92 9.99 -12.65
C ALA A 104 2.32 11.33 -12.15
N LEU A 105 1.29 11.85 -12.80
CA LEU A 105 0.53 13.02 -12.33
C LEU A 105 -0.29 12.74 -11.06
N TYR A 106 -0.49 11.48 -10.70
CA TYR A 106 -1.12 11.09 -9.43
C TYR A 106 -0.20 11.34 -8.23
N LEU A 107 1.13 11.40 -8.46
CA LEU A 107 2.12 11.56 -7.41
C LEU A 107 2.26 13.01 -6.94
N LYS A 108 2.60 13.16 -5.65
CA LYS A 108 2.86 14.46 -5.01
C LYS A 108 4.35 14.61 -4.75
N TYR A 109 4.99 15.54 -5.42
CA TYR A 109 6.45 15.79 -5.34
C TYR A 109 6.80 16.74 -4.18
N ILE A 110 6.37 16.39 -2.96
CA ILE A 110 6.62 17.13 -1.73
C ILE A 110 7.96 16.70 -1.15
N LYS A 111 8.74 17.65 -0.59
CA LYS A 111 10.04 17.39 0.05
C LYS A 111 10.05 17.68 1.56
N ASN A 112 9.07 18.41 2.07
CA ASN A 112 8.98 18.69 3.51
C ASN A 112 8.61 17.39 4.25
N PRO A 113 9.43 16.93 5.22
CA PRO A 113 9.26 15.62 5.86
C PRO A 113 7.93 15.53 6.65
N LYS A 114 7.53 16.58 7.35
CA LYS A 114 6.27 16.59 8.09
C LYS A 114 5.06 16.51 7.15
N LEU A 115 5.09 17.25 6.04
CA LEU A 115 4.02 17.19 5.03
C LEU A 115 3.99 15.83 4.32
N ILE A 116 5.13 15.19 4.09
CA ILE A 116 5.22 13.81 3.58
C ILE A 116 4.48 12.86 4.51
N ILE A 117 4.78 12.89 5.80
CA ILE A 117 4.14 11.99 6.78
C ILE A 117 2.63 12.23 6.84
N LEU A 118 2.19 13.48 6.94
CA LEU A 118 0.76 13.83 6.98
C LEU A 118 0.01 13.37 5.72
N MET A 119 0.63 13.52 4.55
CA MET A 119 0.06 13.09 3.29
C MET A 119 -0.06 11.57 3.23
N ASN A 120 0.96 10.82 3.68
CA ASN A 120 0.91 9.37 3.70
C ASN A 120 -0.13 8.85 4.69
N ILE A 121 -0.24 9.44 5.89
CA ILE A 121 -1.35 9.12 6.83
C ILE A 121 -2.72 9.26 6.14
N GLN A 122 -2.91 10.32 5.35
CA GLN A 122 -4.15 10.48 4.59
C GLN A 122 -4.27 9.46 3.46
N GLY A 123 -3.16 9.10 2.80
CA GLY A 123 -3.08 8.07 1.78
C GLY A 123 -3.55 6.71 2.31
N GLU A 124 -2.96 6.24 3.44
CA GLU A 124 -3.35 4.97 4.08
C GLU A 124 -4.84 4.95 4.43
N LYS A 125 -5.36 6.02 5.02
CA LYS A 125 -6.81 6.14 5.33
C LYS A 125 -7.67 6.04 4.07
N THR A 126 -7.21 6.59 2.96
CA THR A 126 -7.91 6.53 1.67
C THR A 126 -7.86 5.13 1.09
N GLY A 127 -6.70 4.46 1.12
CA GLY A 127 -6.51 3.07 0.69
C GLY A 127 -7.39 2.11 1.46
N ILE A 128 -7.36 2.16 2.81
CA ILE A 128 -8.23 1.35 3.68
C ILE A 128 -9.71 1.54 3.32
N LYS A 129 -10.14 2.78 3.07
CA LYS A 129 -11.52 3.05 2.65
C LYS A 129 -11.82 2.44 1.27
N GLY A 130 -10.88 2.55 0.32
CA GLY A 130 -10.99 1.94 -1.01
C GLY A 130 -11.17 0.43 -0.91
N TYR A 131 -10.32 -0.26 -0.18
CA TYR A 131 -10.43 -1.71 0.03
C TYR A 131 -11.75 -2.13 0.67
N ARG A 132 -12.25 -1.38 1.66
CA ARG A 132 -13.56 -1.65 2.26
C ARG A 132 -14.69 -1.51 1.24
N GLN A 133 -14.64 -0.54 0.35
CA GLN A 133 -15.59 -0.39 -0.75
C GLN A 133 -15.52 -1.56 -1.74
N SER A 134 -14.30 -1.99 -2.12
CA SER A 134 -14.08 -3.15 -2.97
C SER A 134 -14.64 -4.43 -2.35
N ILE A 135 -14.50 -4.63 -1.04
CA ILE A 135 -15.10 -5.74 -0.27
C ILE A 135 -16.64 -5.72 -0.38
N GLU A 136 -17.25 -4.55 -0.30
CA GLU A 136 -18.71 -4.41 -0.43
C GLU A 136 -19.20 -4.67 -1.85
N MET A 137 -18.39 -4.34 -2.86
CA MET A 137 -18.75 -4.43 -4.29
C MET A 137 -18.61 -5.83 -4.88
N THR A 138 -17.82 -6.72 -4.28
CA THR A 138 -17.61 -8.09 -4.75
C THR A 138 -18.39 -9.10 -3.92
N ASN A 139 -18.81 -10.21 -4.55
CA ASN A 139 -19.32 -11.40 -3.86
C ASN A 139 -18.25 -12.50 -3.75
N ASN A 140 -17.05 -12.30 -4.30
CA ASN A 140 -15.97 -13.26 -4.26
C ASN A 140 -15.35 -13.31 -2.86
N THR A 141 -15.58 -14.41 -2.15
CA THR A 141 -15.14 -14.56 -0.75
C THR A 141 -13.64 -14.66 -0.59
N GLN A 142 -12.91 -15.15 -1.60
CA GLN A 142 -11.44 -15.23 -1.56
C GLN A 142 -10.85 -13.82 -1.70
N VAL A 143 -11.38 -13.00 -2.62
CA VAL A 143 -10.99 -11.60 -2.78
C VAL A 143 -11.28 -10.81 -1.51
N LYS A 144 -12.46 -10.98 -0.90
CA LYS A 144 -12.76 -10.32 0.38
C LYS A 144 -11.69 -10.60 1.44
N LYS A 145 -11.34 -11.88 1.63
CA LYS A 145 -10.32 -12.28 2.60
C LYS A 145 -8.93 -11.69 2.28
N LEU A 146 -8.56 -11.61 0.99
CA LEU A 146 -7.30 -11.00 0.58
C LEU A 146 -7.29 -9.51 0.95
N LEU A 147 -8.33 -8.77 0.58
CA LEU A 147 -8.45 -7.34 0.88
C LEU A 147 -8.50 -7.07 2.39
N GLU A 148 -9.25 -7.88 3.16
CA GLU A 148 -9.26 -7.82 4.62
C GLU A 148 -7.86 -8.02 5.22
N ARG A 149 -7.05 -8.92 4.64
CA ARG A 149 -5.68 -9.16 5.09
C ARG A 149 -4.75 -8.00 4.73
N ILE A 150 -4.88 -7.41 3.54
CA ILE A 150 -4.12 -6.22 3.13
C ILE A 150 -4.45 -5.05 4.08
N ILE A 151 -5.72 -4.81 4.39
CA ILE A 151 -6.14 -3.74 5.32
C ILE A 151 -5.40 -3.80 6.66
N LEU A 152 -5.06 -4.99 7.17
CA LEU A 152 -4.31 -5.10 8.43
C LEU A 152 -2.89 -4.53 8.31
N ASP A 153 -2.25 -4.66 7.16
CA ASP A 153 -0.94 -4.06 6.92
C ASP A 153 -1.06 -2.54 6.75
N GLU A 154 -2.09 -2.04 6.05
CA GLU A 154 -2.36 -0.60 5.92
C GLU A 154 -2.63 0.06 7.29
N GLU A 155 -3.36 -0.63 8.16
CA GLU A 155 -3.60 -0.17 9.54
C GLU A 155 -2.29 -0.15 10.37
N LEU A 156 -1.37 -1.07 10.11
CA LEU A 156 -0.03 -1.05 10.71
C LEU A 156 0.84 0.09 10.14
N HIS A 157 0.81 0.32 8.82
CA HIS A 157 1.50 1.46 8.18
C HIS A 157 1.01 2.78 8.77
N LEU A 158 -0.30 2.95 8.93
CA LEU A 158 -0.90 4.12 9.56
C LEU A 158 -0.35 4.35 10.98
N GLN A 159 -0.29 3.31 11.81
CA GLN A 159 0.26 3.40 13.17
C GLN A 159 1.75 3.79 13.17
N ILE A 160 2.54 3.24 12.23
CA ILE A 160 3.96 3.57 12.09
C ILE A 160 4.14 5.04 11.71
N LEU A 161 3.35 5.52 10.74
CA LEU A 161 3.39 6.92 10.28
C LEU A 161 2.93 7.90 11.37
N GLU A 162 1.89 7.56 12.15
CA GLU A 162 1.42 8.38 13.27
C GLU A 162 2.49 8.48 14.38
N LYS A 163 3.18 7.39 14.68
CA LYS A 163 4.33 7.41 15.60
C LYS A 163 5.49 8.25 15.06
N MET A 164 5.73 8.20 13.74
CA MET A 164 6.76 9.02 13.10
C MET A 164 6.38 10.49 13.16
N LEU A 165 5.11 10.86 12.90
CA LEU A 165 4.62 12.23 12.99
C LEU A 165 4.87 12.82 14.39
N ALA A 166 4.56 12.06 15.45
CA ALA A 166 4.77 12.51 16.81
C ALA A 166 6.23 12.89 17.10
N LYS A 167 7.20 12.16 16.54
CA LYS A 167 8.64 12.51 16.67
C LYS A 167 8.97 13.86 16.01
N PHE A 168 8.34 14.16 14.86
CA PHE A 168 8.56 15.42 14.13
C PHE A 168 7.86 16.62 14.74
N GLU A 169 6.95 16.43 15.70
CA GLU A 169 6.32 17.55 16.45
C GLU A 169 7.21 18.10 17.56
N TYR A 170 8.19 17.31 17.99
CA TYR A 170 9.13 17.70 19.07
C TYR A 170 10.53 18.11 18.53
N MET A 171 10.73 18.15 17.21
CA MET A 171 11.95 18.63 16.54
C MET A 171 11.76 20.08 16.06
#